data_395c0eb6c5cec6a55583ce9951a5b786
#
_entry.id   395c0eb6c5cec6a55583ce9951a5b786
#
_cell.length_a   1.000
_cell.length_b   1.000
_cell.length_c   1.000
_cell.angle_alpha   90.00
_cell.angle_beta   90.00
_cell.angle_gamma   90.00
#
_symmetry.space_group_name_H-M   'P 1'
#
loop_
_entity.id
_entity.type
_entity.pdbx_description
1 polymer ?
#
loop_
_entity_poly.entity_id
_entity_poly.type
_entity_poly.pdbx_seq_one_letter_code
_entity_poly.pdbx_strand_id
1 'polypeptide(L)'
;MIGRCYRGIDSNMGLEFPSGRRPAWLNARGELLLEKLPLDSTLARAIRGDQRECREAVRLLGVMQQSGRVEAGIYLMGLLAGAPDDWEWRTAIVEALHGFDTEGCARLLFSELRAVKGSNTTRRYRDAVLKTLAALPVESTRAGFAAMLEDPTCSQRTRDKVRCILDGDDDR
;
A
#
# COMPACT_ATOMS: atom_id res chain seq x y z
N MET A 1 -5.85 -10.24 17.04
CA MET A 1 -5.33 -11.53 16.53
C MET A 1 -6.40 -12.15 15.64
N ILE A 2 -6.37 -11.91 14.34
CA ILE A 2 -7.22 -12.62 13.38
C ILE A 2 -6.34 -12.90 12.15
N GLY A 3 -5.72 -14.09 12.16
CA GLY A 3 -5.02 -14.62 11.00
C GLY A 3 -6.04 -14.99 9.93
N ARG A 4 -6.15 -14.22 8.85
CA ARG A 4 -6.84 -14.65 7.64
C ARG A 4 -5.96 -15.65 6.91
N CYS A 5 -6.24 -16.94 7.08
CA CYS A 5 -5.73 -17.98 6.19
C CYS A 5 -6.21 -17.73 4.77
N TYR A 6 -5.30 -17.52 3.85
CA TYR A 6 -5.56 -17.70 2.43
C TYR A 6 -5.80 -19.19 2.17
N ARG A 7 -7.07 -19.60 2.13
CA ARG A 7 -7.48 -20.91 1.62
C ARG A 7 -7.56 -20.84 0.10
N GLY A 8 -6.90 -21.79 -0.56
CA GLY A 8 -7.26 -22.15 -1.92
C GLY A 8 -6.13 -22.19 -2.93
N ILE A 9 -5.13 -23.01 -2.69
CA ILE A 9 -4.44 -23.70 -3.79
C ILE A 9 -4.60 -25.19 -3.48
N ASP A 10 -5.26 -25.90 -4.39
CA ASP A 10 -5.52 -27.33 -4.26
C ASP A 10 -4.23 -28.07 -3.92
N SER A 11 -4.28 -28.86 -2.84
CA SER A 11 -3.16 -29.54 -2.17
C SER A 11 -2.52 -30.65 -3.00
N ASN A 12 -2.74 -30.71 -4.33
CA ASN A 12 -2.33 -31.85 -5.15
C ASN A 12 -1.56 -31.50 -6.43
N MET A 13 -1.14 -30.25 -6.61
CA MET A 13 -0.11 -29.96 -7.62
C MET A 13 1.26 -30.12 -6.94
N GLY A 14 1.87 -31.28 -7.11
CA GLY A 14 3.28 -31.51 -6.78
C GLY A 14 4.12 -30.48 -7.53
N LEU A 15 4.48 -29.38 -6.84
CA LEU A 15 5.42 -28.39 -7.37
C LEU A 15 6.78 -29.05 -7.46
N GLU A 16 7.07 -29.69 -8.58
CA GLU A 16 8.41 -30.15 -8.90
C GLU A 16 9.30 -28.95 -9.21
N PHE A 17 10.21 -28.65 -8.31
CA PHE A 17 11.19 -27.60 -8.54
C PHE A 17 12.34 -28.17 -9.40
N PRO A 18 12.76 -27.46 -10.48
CA PRO A 18 13.80 -27.92 -11.40
C PRO A 18 15.12 -28.30 -10.74
N SER A 19 15.40 -27.75 -9.53
CA SER A 19 16.60 -28.02 -8.75
C SER A 19 16.46 -29.16 -7.72
N GLY A 20 15.28 -29.79 -7.61
CA GLY A 20 14.99 -30.78 -6.57
C GLY A 20 15.05 -30.24 -5.13
N ARG A 21 15.37 -28.97 -4.95
CA ARG A 21 15.43 -28.31 -3.64
C ARG A 21 14.25 -27.36 -3.49
N ARG A 22 13.50 -27.53 -2.39
CA ARG A 22 12.43 -26.62 -2.03
C ARG A 22 13.01 -25.24 -1.74
N PRO A 23 12.43 -24.16 -2.31
CA PRO A 23 12.82 -22.80 -1.98
C PRO A 23 12.66 -22.51 -0.48
N ALA A 24 13.56 -21.69 0.08
CA ALA A 24 13.54 -21.36 1.49
C ALA A 24 12.27 -20.64 1.96
N TRP A 25 11.54 -20.01 1.02
CA TRP A 25 10.29 -19.29 1.24
C TRP A 25 9.02 -20.16 1.13
N LEU A 26 9.17 -21.51 1.00
CA LEU A 26 8.06 -22.46 1.12
C LEU A 26 8.28 -23.36 2.33
N ASN A 27 7.22 -23.53 3.14
CA ASN A 27 7.24 -24.52 4.22
C ASN A 27 7.01 -25.95 3.70
N ALA A 28 6.98 -26.92 4.62
CA ALA A 28 6.78 -28.33 4.28
C ALA A 28 5.40 -28.62 3.64
N ARG A 29 4.42 -27.73 3.88
CA ARG A 29 3.05 -27.84 3.36
C ARG A 29 2.83 -27.10 2.04
N GLY A 30 3.89 -26.46 1.48
CA GLY A 30 3.80 -25.65 0.28
C GLY A 30 3.23 -24.25 0.52
N GLU A 31 3.10 -23.80 1.79
CA GLU A 31 2.63 -22.47 2.12
C GLU A 31 3.77 -21.46 2.04
N LEU A 32 3.47 -20.23 1.61
CA LEU A 32 4.44 -19.15 1.50
C LEU A 32 4.86 -18.64 2.89
N LEU A 33 6.17 -18.62 3.12
CA LEU A 33 6.80 -17.96 4.27
C LEU A 33 7.13 -16.52 3.86
N LEU A 34 6.21 -15.59 4.15
CA LEU A 34 6.31 -14.19 3.70
C LEU A 34 7.59 -13.50 4.20
N GLU A 35 8.04 -13.85 5.39
CA GLU A 35 9.29 -13.34 5.98
C GLU A 35 10.55 -13.79 5.22
N LYS A 36 10.45 -14.88 4.46
CA LYS A 36 11.57 -15.45 3.68
C LYS A 36 11.48 -15.16 2.18
N LEU A 37 10.42 -14.48 1.74
CA LEU A 37 10.31 -14.08 0.34
C LEU A 37 11.45 -13.11 -0.04
N PRO A 38 12.07 -13.31 -1.22
CA PRO A 38 13.15 -12.44 -1.67
C PRO A 38 12.63 -11.03 -2.01
N LEU A 39 12.92 -10.08 -1.14
CA LEU A 39 12.42 -8.71 -1.25
C LEU A 39 13.02 -8.00 -2.47
N ASP A 40 14.33 -8.16 -2.69
CA ASP A 40 15.05 -7.49 -3.78
C ASP A 40 14.54 -7.92 -5.16
N SER A 41 14.27 -9.22 -5.36
CA SER A 41 13.72 -9.70 -6.63
C SER A 41 12.28 -9.24 -6.84
N THR A 42 11.50 -9.11 -5.78
CA THR A 42 10.13 -8.57 -5.84
C THR A 42 10.17 -7.09 -6.20
N LEU A 43 11.07 -6.30 -5.60
CA LEU A 43 11.28 -4.90 -5.94
C LEU A 43 11.75 -4.75 -7.39
N ALA A 44 12.72 -5.57 -7.82
CA ALA A 44 13.20 -5.54 -9.21
C ALA A 44 12.07 -5.82 -10.22
N ARG A 45 11.15 -6.73 -9.91
CA ARG A 45 9.96 -6.98 -10.74
C ARG A 45 8.98 -5.80 -10.74
N ALA A 46 8.82 -5.12 -9.60
CA ALA A 46 7.97 -3.92 -9.52
C ALA A 46 8.51 -2.76 -10.37
N ILE A 47 9.82 -2.72 -10.63
CA ILE A 47 10.47 -1.64 -11.38
C ILE A 47 10.63 -1.99 -12.86
N ARG A 48 10.97 -3.25 -13.18
CA ARG A 48 11.44 -3.67 -14.51
C ARG A 48 10.52 -4.66 -15.20
N GLY A 49 9.50 -5.18 -14.51
CA GLY A 49 8.53 -6.11 -15.06
C GLY A 49 7.61 -5.45 -16.09
N ASP A 50 6.85 -6.28 -16.81
CA ASP A 50 5.73 -5.77 -17.57
C ASP A 50 4.62 -5.22 -16.63
N GLN A 51 3.59 -4.60 -17.21
CA GLN A 51 2.53 -3.96 -16.41
C GLN A 51 1.84 -4.93 -15.45
N ARG A 52 1.68 -6.20 -15.83
CA ARG A 52 1.07 -7.23 -14.98
C ARG A 52 2.02 -7.61 -13.85
N GLU A 53 3.27 -7.91 -14.18
CA GLU A 53 4.30 -8.27 -13.21
C GLU A 53 4.54 -7.16 -12.19
N CYS A 54 4.58 -5.90 -12.63
CA CYS A 54 4.70 -4.74 -11.75
C CYS A 54 3.54 -4.69 -10.74
N ARG A 55 2.29 -4.85 -11.20
CA ARG A 55 1.11 -4.84 -10.31
C ARG A 55 1.12 -6.01 -9.33
N GLU A 56 1.49 -7.21 -9.78
CA GLU A 56 1.60 -8.39 -8.91
C GLU A 56 2.70 -8.19 -7.86
N ALA A 57 3.85 -7.64 -8.26
CA ALA A 57 4.96 -7.35 -7.35
C ALA A 57 4.59 -6.30 -6.29
N VAL A 58 3.88 -5.22 -6.66
CA VAL A 58 3.39 -4.21 -5.71
C VAL A 58 2.40 -4.82 -4.71
N ARG A 59 1.47 -5.66 -5.18
CA ARG A 59 0.55 -6.38 -4.28
C ARG A 59 1.31 -7.27 -3.30
N LEU A 60 2.33 -7.99 -3.77
CA LEU A 60 3.16 -8.84 -2.93
C LEU A 60 3.94 -8.04 -1.89
N LEU A 61 4.51 -6.88 -2.27
CA LEU A 61 5.15 -5.96 -1.33
C LEU A 61 4.15 -5.47 -0.27
N GLY A 62 2.90 -5.16 -0.65
CA GLY A 62 1.84 -4.80 0.29
C GLY A 62 1.53 -5.92 1.29
N VAL A 63 1.42 -7.17 0.83
CA VAL A 63 1.20 -8.33 1.70
C VAL A 63 2.40 -8.55 2.65
N MET A 64 3.63 -8.40 2.15
CA MET A 64 4.84 -8.47 2.98
C MET A 64 4.85 -7.39 4.07
N GLN A 65 4.50 -6.15 3.72
CA GLN A 65 4.40 -5.02 4.64
C GLN A 65 3.34 -5.30 5.73
N GLN A 66 2.14 -5.77 5.35
CA GLN A 66 1.06 -6.13 6.28
C GLN A 66 1.43 -7.33 7.18
N SER A 67 2.36 -8.17 6.77
CA SER A 67 2.93 -9.25 7.60
C SER A 67 4.06 -8.80 8.52
N GLY A 68 4.36 -7.50 8.57
CA GLY A 68 5.35 -6.90 9.48
C GLY A 68 6.73 -6.63 8.85
N ARG A 69 6.90 -6.82 7.53
CA ARG A 69 8.16 -6.47 6.85
C ARG A 69 8.20 -4.98 6.53
N VAL A 70 8.79 -4.20 7.43
CA VAL A 70 8.91 -2.74 7.33
C VAL A 70 9.62 -2.30 6.04
N GLU A 71 10.62 -3.04 5.60
CA GLU A 71 11.40 -2.73 4.39
C GLU A 71 10.51 -2.72 3.14
N ALA A 72 9.51 -3.59 3.07
CA ALA A 72 8.56 -3.62 1.95
C ALA A 72 7.74 -2.33 1.88
N GLY A 73 7.32 -1.78 3.02
CA GLY A 73 6.64 -0.50 3.11
C GLY A 73 7.54 0.66 2.68
N ILE A 74 8.82 0.67 3.10
CA ILE A 74 9.80 1.68 2.67
C ILE A 74 10.01 1.63 1.15
N TYR A 75 10.07 0.44 0.56
CA TYR A 75 10.18 0.28 -0.89
C TYR A 75 8.95 0.78 -1.64
N LEU A 76 7.74 0.52 -1.10
CA LEU A 76 6.50 1.06 -1.66
C LEU A 76 6.47 2.60 -1.62
N MET A 77 6.96 3.21 -0.53
CA MET A 77 7.10 4.67 -0.45
C MET A 77 8.07 5.20 -1.51
N GLY A 78 9.22 4.54 -1.69
CA GLY A 78 10.18 4.90 -2.73
C GLY A 78 9.60 4.76 -4.14
N LEU A 79 8.84 3.68 -4.40
CA LEU A 79 8.13 3.50 -5.67
C LEU A 79 7.10 4.60 -5.91
N LEU A 80 6.33 5.01 -4.89
CA LEU A 80 5.36 6.10 -5.01
C LEU A 80 6.02 7.44 -5.32
N ALA A 81 7.10 7.76 -4.60
CA ALA A 81 7.84 9.02 -4.79
C ALA A 81 8.46 9.13 -6.19
N GLY A 82 8.89 8.01 -6.78
CA GLY A 82 9.47 7.95 -8.13
C GLY A 82 8.47 7.58 -9.24
N ALA A 83 7.20 7.37 -8.92
CA ALA A 83 6.21 6.92 -9.89
C ALA A 83 5.87 8.01 -10.92
N PRO A 84 5.75 7.65 -12.21
CA PRO A 84 5.23 8.56 -13.24
C PRO A 84 3.77 8.92 -12.97
N ASP A 85 3.20 9.86 -13.75
CA ASP A 85 1.79 10.27 -13.67
C ASP A 85 0.82 9.22 -14.24
N ASP A 86 1.08 7.95 -13.98
CA ASP A 86 0.14 6.84 -14.19
C ASP A 86 -0.70 6.66 -12.93
N TRP A 87 -1.93 7.19 -12.95
CA TRP A 87 -2.82 7.19 -11.78
C TRP A 87 -3.29 5.80 -11.35
N GLU A 88 -3.37 4.85 -12.27
CA GLU A 88 -3.69 3.45 -11.90
C GLU A 88 -2.52 2.82 -11.15
N TRP A 89 -1.30 3.04 -11.63
CA TRP A 89 -0.08 2.56 -11.00
C TRP A 89 0.11 3.18 -9.60
N ARG A 90 0.01 4.51 -9.50
CA ARG A 90 0.09 5.23 -8.24
C ARG A 90 -0.98 4.77 -7.25
N THR A 91 -2.21 4.52 -7.73
CA THR A 91 -3.31 3.99 -6.90
C THR A 91 -2.96 2.62 -6.33
N ALA A 92 -2.43 1.70 -7.15
CA ALA A 92 -2.04 0.38 -6.69
C ALA A 92 -0.96 0.42 -5.60
N ILE A 93 0.03 1.33 -5.72
CA ILE A 93 1.07 1.52 -4.70
C ILE A 93 0.46 2.06 -3.40
N VAL A 94 -0.41 3.06 -3.49
CA VAL A 94 -1.08 3.65 -2.31
C VAL A 94 -1.96 2.62 -1.59
N GLU A 95 -2.72 1.80 -2.34
CA GLU A 95 -3.50 0.71 -1.77
C GLU A 95 -2.61 -0.34 -1.07
N ALA A 96 -1.41 -0.60 -1.59
CA ALA A 96 -0.44 -1.51 -0.97
C ALA A 96 0.22 -0.93 0.29
N LEU A 97 0.23 0.40 0.48
CA LEU A 97 0.68 1.09 1.69
C LEU A 97 -0.36 1.11 2.81
N HIS A 98 -1.58 0.57 2.59
CA HIS A 98 -2.63 0.57 3.58
C HIS A 98 -2.18 -0.05 4.91
N GLY A 99 -2.33 0.70 6.00
CA GLY A 99 -1.91 0.27 7.35
C GLY A 99 -0.39 0.35 7.61
N PHE A 100 0.41 0.95 6.70
CA PHE A 100 1.82 1.18 6.95
C PHE A 100 2.01 2.44 7.81
N ASP A 101 1.93 2.25 9.12
CA ASP A 101 2.00 3.32 10.11
C ASP A 101 3.44 3.78 10.34
N THR A 102 3.84 4.80 9.60
CA THR A 102 5.06 5.57 9.84
C THR A 102 4.82 7.04 9.57
N GLU A 103 5.46 7.93 10.32
CA GLU A 103 5.39 9.38 10.11
C GLU A 103 5.81 9.76 8.67
N GLY A 104 6.81 9.06 8.13
CA GLY A 104 7.26 9.25 6.75
C GLY A 104 6.17 8.92 5.73
N CYS A 105 5.40 7.84 5.94
CA CYS A 105 4.29 7.45 5.08
C CYS A 105 3.17 8.50 5.12
N ALA A 106 2.74 8.91 6.30
CA ALA A 106 1.72 9.96 6.46
C ALA A 106 2.14 11.26 5.75
N ARG A 107 3.39 11.73 5.97
CA ARG A 107 3.92 12.93 5.30
C ARG A 107 3.93 12.81 3.79
N LEU A 108 4.37 11.66 3.24
CA LEU A 108 4.37 11.41 1.81
C LEU A 108 2.95 11.48 1.25
N LEU A 109 1.99 10.81 1.86
CA LEU A 109 0.61 10.77 1.41
C LEU A 109 -0.07 12.16 1.47
N PHE A 110 0.18 12.96 2.50
CA PHE A 110 -0.27 14.36 2.55
C PHE A 110 0.38 15.23 1.47
N SER A 111 1.67 15.02 1.18
CA SER A 111 2.35 15.69 0.07
C SER A 111 1.69 15.38 -1.28
N GLU A 112 1.35 14.11 -1.51
CA GLU A 112 0.62 13.65 -2.70
C GLU A 112 -0.75 14.35 -2.86
N LEU A 113 -1.53 14.46 -1.79
CA LEU A 113 -2.82 15.15 -1.82
C LEU A 113 -2.70 16.64 -2.17
N ARG A 114 -1.62 17.29 -1.77
CA ARG A 114 -1.36 18.71 -2.09
C ARG A 114 -0.85 18.89 -3.51
N ALA A 115 0.05 18.01 -3.97
CA ALA A 115 0.65 18.10 -5.29
C ALA A 115 -0.34 17.77 -6.42
N VAL A 116 -1.22 16.80 -6.21
CA VAL A 116 -2.13 16.28 -7.23
C VAL A 116 -3.42 17.06 -7.26
N LYS A 117 -3.64 17.86 -8.31
CA LYS A 117 -4.90 18.60 -8.52
C LYS A 117 -6.07 17.64 -8.69
N GLY A 118 -7.22 18.02 -8.10
CA GLY A 118 -8.46 17.27 -8.23
C GLY A 118 -9.03 17.35 -9.65
N SER A 119 -9.22 16.20 -10.29
CA SER A 119 -9.85 16.05 -11.59
C SER A 119 -10.61 14.70 -11.64
N ASN A 120 -11.36 14.45 -12.72
CA ASN A 120 -12.00 13.15 -12.90
C ASN A 120 -10.97 12.01 -13.01
N THR A 121 -9.84 12.27 -13.65
CA THR A 121 -8.76 11.28 -13.84
C THR A 121 -8.01 10.98 -12.53
N THR A 122 -7.81 11.98 -11.67
CA THR A 122 -7.08 11.83 -10.39
C THR A 122 -7.99 11.48 -9.22
N ARG A 123 -9.31 11.46 -9.41
CA ARG A 123 -10.30 11.27 -8.34
C ARG A 123 -10.07 9.96 -7.57
N ARG A 124 -9.96 8.83 -8.30
CA ARG A 124 -9.75 7.51 -7.70
C ARG A 124 -8.47 7.45 -6.88
N TYR A 125 -7.39 8.01 -7.43
CA TYR A 125 -6.11 8.10 -6.74
C TYR A 125 -6.22 8.90 -5.44
N ARG A 126 -6.80 10.11 -5.49
CA ARG A 126 -6.98 10.95 -4.29
C ARG A 126 -7.87 10.27 -3.23
N ASP A 127 -8.91 9.56 -3.66
CA ASP A 127 -9.77 8.80 -2.76
C ASP A 127 -9.00 7.63 -2.10
N ALA A 128 -8.13 6.94 -2.83
CA ALA A 128 -7.26 5.91 -2.28
C ALA A 128 -6.27 6.48 -1.24
N VAL A 129 -5.65 7.64 -1.54
CA VAL A 129 -4.74 8.32 -0.60
C VAL A 129 -5.48 8.71 0.69
N LEU A 130 -6.67 9.31 0.60
CA LEU A 130 -7.49 9.66 1.77
C LEU A 130 -7.88 8.43 2.59
N LYS A 131 -8.28 7.34 1.93
CA LYS A 131 -8.63 6.07 2.59
C LYS A 131 -7.43 5.45 3.31
N THR A 132 -6.25 5.52 2.71
CA THR A 132 -5.01 4.99 3.32
C THR A 132 -4.61 5.85 4.52
N LEU A 133 -4.71 7.18 4.44
CA LEU A 133 -4.48 8.08 5.57
C LEU A 133 -5.48 7.85 6.72
N ALA A 134 -6.77 7.64 6.40
CA ALA A 134 -7.80 7.36 7.40
C ALA A 134 -7.60 6.01 8.13
N ALA A 135 -6.83 5.10 7.56
CA ALA A 135 -6.49 3.82 8.19
C ALA A 135 -5.25 3.89 9.08
N LEU A 136 -4.52 5.01 9.08
CA LEU A 136 -3.40 5.25 9.99
C LEU A 136 -3.90 5.75 11.35
N PRO A 137 -3.12 5.60 12.43
CA PRO A 137 -3.46 6.14 13.73
C PRO A 137 -3.73 7.65 13.68
N VAL A 138 -4.72 8.08 14.47
CA VAL A 138 -5.15 9.50 14.53
C VAL A 138 -4.00 10.42 14.91
N GLU A 139 -3.13 9.96 15.80
CA GLU A 139 -1.97 10.70 16.26
C GLU A 139 -1.03 11.07 15.10
N SER A 140 -0.90 10.16 14.13
CA SER A 140 -0.05 10.35 12.95
C SER A 140 -0.68 11.24 11.88
N THR A 141 -2.01 11.42 11.89
CA THR A 141 -2.74 12.04 10.77
C THR A 141 -3.52 13.29 11.15
N ARG A 142 -3.92 13.47 12.41
CA ARG A 142 -4.77 14.59 12.88
C ARG A 142 -4.24 15.96 12.48
N ALA A 143 -2.95 16.23 12.70
CA ALA A 143 -2.35 17.51 12.34
C ALA A 143 -2.36 17.79 10.84
N GLY A 144 -2.14 16.74 10.02
CA GLY A 144 -2.19 16.84 8.57
C GLY A 144 -3.61 17.10 8.04
N PHE A 145 -4.60 16.43 8.60
CA PHE A 145 -6.00 16.66 8.25
C PHE A 145 -6.49 18.05 8.69
N ALA A 146 -6.11 18.52 9.90
CA ALA A 146 -6.42 19.87 10.36
C ALA A 146 -5.84 20.93 9.41
N ALA A 147 -4.58 20.79 9.02
CA ALA A 147 -3.94 21.69 8.05
C ALA A 147 -4.65 21.68 6.68
N MET A 148 -5.22 20.54 6.24
CA MET A 148 -5.99 20.47 4.99
C MET A 148 -7.33 21.20 5.09
N LEU A 149 -7.97 21.25 6.26
CA LEU A 149 -9.23 22.01 6.45
C LEU A 149 -8.99 23.51 6.37
N GLU A 150 -7.81 23.98 6.79
CA GLU A 150 -7.41 25.39 6.78
C GLU A 150 -6.87 25.83 5.40
N ASP A 151 -6.44 24.88 4.56
CA ASP A 151 -5.85 25.17 3.23
C ASP A 151 -6.90 25.71 2.27
N PRO A 152 -6.81 26.98 1.82
CA PRO A 152 -7.78 27.57 0.88
C PRO A 152 -7.78 26.89 -0.49
N THR A 153 -6.69 26.20 -0.86
CA THR A 153 -6.58 25.48 -2.14
C THR A 153 -7.30 24.13 -2.12
N CYS A 154 -7.64 23.64 -0.93
CA CYS A 154 -8.36 22.39 -0.77
C CYS A 154 -9.82 22.55 -1.20
N SER A 155 -10.30 21.67 -2.10
CA SER A 155 -11.69 21.73 -2.57
C SER A 155 -12.69 21.43 -1.45
N GLN A 156 -13.88 22.04 -1.50
CA GLN A 156 -14.94 21.81 -0.52
C GLN A 156 -15.25 20.32 -0.36
N ARG A 157 -15.34 19.58 -1.46
CA ARG A 157 -15.55 18.12 -1.43
C ARG A 157 -14.47 17.36 -0.65
N THR A 158 -13.21 17.78 -0.79
CA THR A 158 -12.10 17.14 -0.03
C THR A 158 -12.21 17.50 1.44
N ARG A 159 -12.53 18.74 1.79
CA ARG A 159 -12.75 19.16 3.18
C ARG A 159 -13.89 18.37 3.84
N ASP A 160 -15.00 18.16 3.13
CA ASP A 160 -16.13 17.39 3.67
C ASP A 160 -15.73 15.93 3.95
N LYS A 161 -14.94 15.31 3.07
CA LYS A 161 -14.37 13.97 3.33
C LYS A 161 -13.45 13.94 4.55
N VAL A 162 -12.59 14.95 4.69
CA VAL A 162 -11.67 15.07 5.83
C VAL A 162 -12.45 15.25 7.13
N ARG A 163 -13.53 16.07 7.14
CA ARG A 163 -14.40 16.18 8.31
C ARG A 163 -15.03 14.84 8.68
N CYS A 164 -15.61 14.13 7.71
CA CYS A 164 -16.16 12.80 7.97
C CYS A 164 -15.13 11.81 8.54
N ILE A 165 -13.85 11.92 8.15
CA ILE A 165 -12.77 11.08 8.71
C ILE A 165 -12.51 11.48 10.16
N LEU A 166 -12.41 12.77 10.46
CA LEU A 166 -12.14 13.26 11.82
C LEU A 166 -13.33 13.03 12.76
N ASP A 167 -14.56 13.23 12.28
CA ASP A 167 -15.78 13.03 13.08
C ASP A 167 -16.07 11.53 13.35
N GLY A 168 -15.68 10.63 12.45
CA GLY A 168 -15.83 9.18 12.61
C GLY A 168 -14.88 8.54 13.61
N ASP A 169 -13.87 9.26 14.07
CA ASP A 169 -12.92 8.81 15.10
C ASP A 169 -13.41 9.10 16.53
N ASP A 170 -14.35 10.01 16.73
CA ASP A 170 -14.91 10.29 18.06
C ASP A 170 -15.86 9.18 18.56
N ASP A 171 -16.28 8.24 17.67
CA ASP A 171 -17.18 7.11 18.00
C ASP A 171 -16.44 5.76 18.12
N ARG A 172 -15.09 5.69 18.10
CA ARG A 172 -14.30 4.46 18.27
C ARG A 172 -13.46 4.52 19.54
#